data_cf3583c3eb2054e6fd5234961d5b74ad
#
_entry.id   cf3583c3eb2054e6fd5234961d5b74ad
#
_cell.length_a   1.000
_cell.length_b   1.000
_cell.length_c   1.000
_cell.angle_alpha   90.00
_cell.angle_beta   90.00
_cell.angle_gamma   90.00
#
_symmetry.space_group_name_H-M   'P 1'
#
loop_
_entity.id
_entity.type
_entity.pdbx_description
1 polymer ?
#
loop_
_entity_poly.entity_id
_entity_poly.type
_entity_poly.pdbx_seq_one_letter_code
_entity_poly.pdbx_strand_id
1 'polypeptide(L)'
;MQQISKEYLELIPNLFKSFQRINQKASNLTHLQNQILEYLFMYQHPLTIKQISEGLNVPKQQMTDLVKRLMEQGYITKSQNKEDKRSFVIELTENGTASQQEKWAIIYQNFVADLAKLDTEEQLDLQYALHKVNILLRQMEER
;
A
#
# COMPACT_ATOMS: atom_id res chain seq x y z
N MET A 1 -18.87 -22.61 -7.17
CA MET A 1 -17.86 -21.70 -7.80
C MET A 1 -18.45 -20.38 -8.27
N GLN A 2 -19.57 -20.35 -9.00
CA GLN A 2 -20.19 -19.09 -9.51
C GLN A 2 -20.51 -18.07 -8.39
N GLN A 3 -21.04 -18.50 -7.24
CA GLN A 3 -21.35 -17.60 -6.14
C GLN A 3 -20.10 -16.94 -5.53
N ILE A 4 -19.05 -17.73 -5.30
CA ILE A 4 -17.77 -17.21 -4.77
C ILE A 4 -17.16 -16.19 -5.73
N SER A 5 -17.19 -16.47 -7.04
CA SER A 5 -16.69 -15.53 -8.07
C SER A 5 -17.48 -14.23 -8.08
N LYS A 6 -18.82 -14.29 -7.91
CA LYS A 6 -19.67 -13.10 -7.83
C LYS A 6 -19.31 -12.23 -6.61
N GLU A 7 -19.26 -12.82 -5.42
CA GLU A 7 -18.90 -12.14 -4.18
C GLU A 7 -17.50 -11.50 -4.27
N TYR A 8 -16.53 -12.21 -4.87
CA TYR A 8 -15.19 -11.67 -5.07
C TYR A 8 -15.18 -10.47 -6.01
N LEU A 9 -15.91 -10.53 -7.13
CA LEU A 9 -16.03 -9.42 -8.09
C LEU A 9 -16.76 -8.21 -7.48
N GLU A 10 -17.70 -8.40 -6.58
CA GLU A 10 -18.38 -7.32 -5.85
C GLU A 10 -17.51 -6.74 -4.72
N LEU A 11 -16.67 -7.57 -4.09
CA LEU A 11 -15.76 -7.13 -3.02
C LEU A 11 -14.75 -6.10 -3.51
N ILE A 12 -14.15 -6.29 -4.70
CA ILE A 12 -13.11 -5.42 -5.24
C ILE A 12 -13.55 -3.96 -5.36
N PRO A 13 -14.65 -3.62 -6.07
CA PRO A 13 -15.10 -2.24 -6.17
C PRO A 13 -15.56 -1.65 -4.84
N ASN A 14 -16.12 -2.46 -3.93
CA ASN A 14 -16.54 -2.01 -2.60
C ASN A 14 -15.34 -1.64 -1.74
N LEU A 15 -14.29 -2.46 -1.70
CA LEU A 15 -13.04 -2.14 -1.02
C LEU A 15 -12.36 -0.90 -1.63
N PHE A 16 -12.32 -0.81 -2.95
CA PHE A 16 -11.72 0.32 -3.64
C PHE A 16 -12.45 1.64 -3.33
N LYS A 17 -13.77 1.63 -3.36
CA LYS A 17 -14.63 2.77 -3.00
C LYS A 17 -14.43 3.18 -1.54
N SER A 18 -14.41 2.21 -0.63
CA SER A 18 -14.16 2.45 0.79
C SER A 18 -12.77 3.06 1.01
N PHE A 19 -11.74 2.49 0.39
CA PHE A 19 -10.37 2.98 0.47
C PHE A 19 -10.21 4.41 -0.10
N GLN A 20 -10.82 4.70 -1.25
CA GLN A 20 -10.81 6.06 -1.81
C GLN A 20 -11.46 7.07 -0.88
N ARG A 21 -12.61 6.75 -0.28
CA ARG A 21 -13.31 7.64 0.67
C ARG A 21 -12.44 7.95 1.88
N ILE A 22 -11.76 6.93 2.41
CA ILE A 22 -10.87 7.05 3.57
C ILE A 22 -9.62 7.86 3.22
N ASN A 23 -9.13 7.79 1.98
CA ASN A 23 -7.85 8.35 1.53
C ASN A 23 -7.96 9.76 0.92
N GLN A 24 -9.15 10.36 0.83
CA GLN A 24 -9.43 11.60 0.07
C GLN A 24 -8.68 12.87 0.53
N LYS A 25 -7.90 12.85 1.61
CA LYS A 25 -7.28 14.08 2.18
C LYS A 25 -5.76 13.99 2.45
N ALA A 26 -5.06 12.98 2.00
CA ALA A 26 -3.80 12.66 2.69
C ALA A 26 -2.50 13.12 2.03
N SER A 27 -2.43 13.59 0.80
CA SER A 27 -1.14 14.10 0.27
C SER A 27 -1.24 14.89 -1.03
N ASN A 28 -0.29 15.83 -1.24
CA ASN A 28 -0.07 16.53 -2.52
C ASN A 28 0.71 15.67 -3.55
N LEU A 29 0.89 14.38 -3.28
CA LEU A 29 1.59 13.45 -4.13
C LEU A 29 0.65 12.83 -5.17
N THR A 30 1.19 12.53 -6.35
CA THR A 30 0.43 11.75 -7.34
C THR A 30 0.14 10.35 -6.84
N HIS A 31 -0.83 9.67 -7.44
CA HIS A 31 -1.19 8.30 -7.08
C HIS A 31 0.02 7.34 -7.11
N LEU A 32 0.82 7.39 -8.18
CA LEU A 32 2.01 6.54 -8.31
C LEU A 32 3.10 6.88 -7.28
N GLN A 33 3.31 8.16 -6.96
CA GLN A 33 4.24 8.56 -5.90
C GLN A 33 3.81 7.99 -4.54
N ASN A 34 2.51 8.08 -4.23
CA ASN A 34 1.96 7.46 -3.02
C ASN A 34 2.17 5.95 -3.00
N GLN A 35 1.90 5.26 -4.13
CA GLN A 35 2.10 3.80 -4.21
C GLN A 35 3.57 3.40 -3.95
N ILE A 36 4.54 4.17 -4.45
CA ILE A 36 5.96 3.90 -4.19
C ILE A 36 6.27 4.01 -2.69
N LEU A 37 5.81 5.08 -2.04
CA LEU A 37 6.05 5.28 -0.61
C LEU A 37 5.35 4.21 0.24
N GLU A 38 4.11 3.83 -0.10
CA GLU A 38 3.38 2.75 0.55
C GLU A 38 4.12 1.41 0.42
N TYR A 39 4.60 1.11 -0.79
CA TYR A 39 5.33 -0.11 -1.07
C TYR A 39 6.61 -0.19 -0.23
N LEU A 40 7.42 0.87 -0.19
CA LEU A 40 8.60 0.96 0.66
C LEU A 40 8.27 0.86 2.15
N PHE A 41 7.17 1.49 2.58
CA PHE A 41 6.71 1.46 3.98
C PHE A 41 6.27 0.06 4.42
N MET A 42 5.60 -0.69 3.55
CA MET A 42 5.16 -2.06 3.83
C MET A 42 6.32 -3.05 3.92
N TYR A 43 7.33 -2.93 3.05
CA TYR A 43 8.47 -3.83 3.03
C TYR A 43 9.48 -3.58 4.15
N GLN A 44 9.58 -2.35 4.67
CA GLN A 44 10.45 -1.95 5.78
C GLN A 44 11.94 -2.26 5.59
N HIS A 45 12.40 -2.41 4.34
CA HIS A 45 13.79 -2.60 3.96
C HIS A 45 14.08 -1.94 2.61
N PRO A 46 15.36 -1.61 2.33
CA PRO A 46 15.73 -1.01 1.06
C PRO A 46 15.40 -1.92 -0.14
N LEU A 47 14.85 -1.33 -1.21
CA LEU A 47 14.48 -2.03 -2.43
C LEU A 47 15.17 -1.42 -3.64
N THR A 48 15.53 -2.24 -4.62
CA THR A 48 16.04 -1.75 -5.91
C THR A 48 14.91 -1.14 -6.75
N ILE A 49 15.24 -0.23 -7.67
CA ILE A 49 14.27 0.32 -8.62
C ILE A 49 13.59 -0.80 -9.41
N LYS A 50 14.33 -1.89 -9.72
CA LYS A 50 13.78 -3.06 -10.40
C LYS A 50 12.67 -3.73 -9.57
N GLN A 51 12.93 -4.01 -8.29
CA GLN A 51 11.95 -4.62 -7.40
C GLN A 51 10.69 -3.77 -7.26
N ILE A 52 10.84 -2.45 -7.09
CA ILE A 52 9.69 -1.54 -6.99
C ILE A 52 8.91 -1.50 -8.31
N SER A 53 9.61 -1.43 -9.44
CA SER A 53 9.02 -1.42 -10.79
C SER A 53 8.21 -2.68 -11.07
N GLU A 54 8.77 -3.85 -10.75
CA GLU A 54 8.09 -5.15 -10.91
C GLU A 54 6.90 -5.29 -9.95
N GLY A 55 7.09 -4.95 -8.67
CA GLY A 55 6.05 -5.07 -7.64
C GLY A 55 4.86 -4.16 -7.88
N LEU A 56 5.06 -2.97 -8.45
CA LEU A 56 3.99 -2.03 -8.79
C LEU A 56 3.52 -2.12 -10.25
N ASN A 57 4.11 -3.00 -11.05
CA ASN A 57 3.84 -3.12 -12.49
C ASN A 57 3.95 -1.78 -13.23
N VAL A 58 4.99 -0.99 -12.91
CA VAL A 58 5.26 0.32 -13.51
C VAL A 58 6.54 0.23 -14.35
N PRO A 59 6.57 0.74 -15.58
CA PRO A 59 7.77 0.71 -16.42
C PRO A 59 8.98 1.34 -15.73
N LYS A 60 10.15 0.71 -15.85
CA LYS A 60 11.40 1.15 -15.17
C LYS A 60 11.77 2.60 -15.49
N GLN A 61 11.54 3.07 -16.72
CA GLN A 61 11.83 4.44 -17.11
C GLN A 61 10.96 5.43 -16.33
N GLN A 62 9.64 5.18 -16.24
CA GLN A 62 8.72 6.00 -15.46
C GLN A 62 9.06 5.95 -13.96
N MET A 63 9.45 4.78 -13.46
CA MET A 63 9.89 4.61 -12.08
C MET A 63 11.10 5.48 -11.73
N THR A 64 12.07 5.59 -12.64
CA THR A 64 13.26 6.41 -12.44
C THR A 64 12.92 7.90 -12.25
N ASP A 65 11.98 8.43 -13.02
CA ASP A 65 11.54 9.83 -12.90
C ASP A 65 10.76 10.08 -11.60
N LEU A 66 9.90 9.12 -11.20
CA LEU A 66 9.14 9.20 -9.95
C LEU A 66 10.06 9.15 -8.74
N VAL A 67 11.05 8.25 -8.73
CA VAL A 67 12.07 8.15 -7.68
C VAL A 67 12.85 9.45 -7.56
N LYS A 68 13.29 10.03 -8.68
CA LYS A 68 14.01 11.32 -8.68
C LYS A 68 13.17 12.42 -8.01
N ARG A 69 11.90 12.57 -8.36
CA ARG A 69 11.00 13.56 -7.76
C ARG A 69 10.79 13.34 -6.27
N LEU A 70 10.60 12.08 -5.84
CA LEU A 70 10.45 11.75 -4.42
C LEU A 70 11.72 12.02 -3.61
N MET A 71 12.91 11.85 -4.21
CA MET A 71 14.18 12.24 -3.61
C MET A 71 14.28 13.76 -3.46
N GLU A 72 13.94 14.53 -4.51
CA GLU A 72 13.92 16.00 -4.49
C GLU A 72 12.95 16.55 -3.43
N GLN A 73 11.84 15.83 -3.18
CA GLN A 73 10.86 16.15 -2.15
C GLN A 73 11.28 15.67 -0.73
N GLY A 74 12.39 14.95 -0.63
CA GLY A 74 12.93 14.50 0.65
C GLY A 74 12.21 13.32 1.30
N TYR A 75 11.39 12.56 0.55
CA TYR A 75 10.68 11.39 1.08
C TYR A 75 11.48 10.10 1.04
N ILE A 76 12.40 9.99 0.09
CA ILE A 76 13.23 8.79 -0.09
C ILE A 76 14.69 9.18 -0.30
N THR A 77 15.56 8.22 -0.03
CA THR A 77 17.00 8.31 -0.33
C THR A 77 17.44 7.14 -1.19
N LYS A 78 18.55 7.33 -1.90
CA LYS A 78 19.16 6.34 -2.77
C LYS A 78 20.58 6.09 -2.29
N SER A 79 20.92 4.84 -2.04
CA SER A 79 22.25 4.41 -1.64
C SER A 79 22.75 3.26 -2.51
N GLN A 80 24.05 3.01 -2.50
CA GLN A 80 24.61 1.87 -3.21
C GLN A 80 24.23 0.57 -2.51
N ASN A 81 23.81 -0.44 -3.27
CA ASN A 81 23.49 -1.74 -2.70
C ASN A 81 24.78 -2.40 -2.15
N LYS A 82 24.73 -2.83 -0.90
CA LYS A 82 25.88 -3.45 -0.22
C LYS A 82 26.24 -4.83 -0.78
N GLU A 83 25.23 -5.55 -1.31
CA GLU A 83 25.39 -6.91 -1.87
C GLU A 83 25.81 -6.87 -3.34
N ASP A 84 25.31 -5.91 -4.10
CA ASP A 84 25.67 -5.68 -5.51
C ASP A 84 25.99 -4.20 -5.76
N LYS A 85 27.29 -3.87 -5.76
CA LYS A 85 27.79 -2.51 -5.94
C LYS A 85 27.45 -1.88 -7.31
N ARG A 86 26.90 -2.66 -8.24
CA ARG A 86 26.43 -2.17 -9.55
C ARG A 86 24.99 -1.67 -9.50
N SER A 87 24.27 -1.96 -8.41
CA SER A 87 22.89 -1.57 -8.20
C SER A 87 22.74 -0.55 -7.08
N PHE A 88 21.61 0.15 -7.08
CA PHE A 88 21.22 1.08 -6.06
C PHE A 88 19.93 0.62 -5.40
N VAL A 89 19.80 0.91 -4.12
CA VAL A 89 18.59 0.69 -3.34
C VAL A 89 17.97 2.00 -2.92
N ILE A 90 16.67 1.97 -2.76
CA ILE A 90 15.80 3.08 -2.38
C ILE A 90 15.20 2.73 -1.03
N GLU A 91 15.18 3.70 -0.13
CA GLU A 91 14.56 3.57 1.19
C GLU A 91 13.87 4.88 1.59
N LEU A 92 12.92 4.79 2.52
CA LEU A 92 12.28 5.98 3.09
C LEU A 92 13.27 6.76 3.94
N THR A 93 13.18 8.09 3.88
CA THR A 93 13.78 8.96 4.87
C THR A 93 12.92 8.98 6.15
N GLU A 94 13.41 9.63 7.21
CA GLU A 94 12.59 9.91 8.39
C GLU A 94 11.32 10.69 8.03
N ASN A 95 11.42 11.68 7.14
CA ASN A 95 10.29 12.44 6.63
C ASN A 95 9.31 11.56 5.83
N GLY A 96 9.82 10.67 4.97
CA GLY A 96 9.01 9.72 4.23
C GLY A 96 8.27 8.74 5.15
N THR A 97 8.96 8.24 6.16
CA THR A 97 8.37 7.35 7.17
C THR A 97 7.29 8.06 7.98
N ALA A 98 7.57 9.28 8.49
CA ALA A 98 6.60 10.07 9.24
C ALA A 98 5.35 10.39 8.41
N SER A 99 5.53 10.76 7.13
CA SER A 99 4.42 11.02 6.20
C SER A 99 3.52 9.79 6.00
N GLN A 100 4.11 8.60 5.90
CA GLN A 100 3.33 7.37 5.78
C GLN A 100 2.62 7.00 7.08
N GLN A 101 3.28 7.16 8.22
CA GLN A 101 2.67 6.93 9.54
C GLN A 101 1.46 7.84 9.77
N GLU A 102 1.58 9.13 9.47
CA GLU A 102 0.48 10.09 9.57
C GLU A 102 -0.69 9.71 8.65
N LYS A 103 -0.40 9.37 7.40
CA LYS A 103 -1.40 8.91 6.43
C LYS A 103 -2.15 7.68 6.95
N TRP A 104 -1.43 6.67 7.41
CA TRP A 104 -2.06 5.45 7.92
C TRP A 104 -2.84 5.68 9.22
N ALA A 105 -2.40 6.61 10.07
CA ALA A 105 -3.16 7.01 11.26
C ALA A 105 -4.52 7.64 10.88
N ILE A 106 -4.54 8.52 9.87
CA ILE A 106 -5.77 9.12 9.35
C ILE A 106 -6.70 8.05 8.75
N ILE A 107 -6.15 7.13 7.94
CA ILE A 107 -6.90 6.01 7.35
C ILE A 107 -7.54 5.17 8.46
N TYR A 108 -6.76 4.81 9.49
CA TYR A 108 -7.23 4.04 10.63
C TYR A 108 -8.37 4.75 11.39
N GLN A 109 -8.19 6.05 11.71
CA GLN A 109 -9.22 6.84 12.40
C GLN A 109 -10.53 6.91 11.61
N ASN A 110 -10.44 7.13 10.29
CA ASN A 110 -11.61 7.15 9.42
C ASN A 110 -12.30 5.77 9.36
N PHE A 111 -11.52 4.69 9.32
CA PHE A 111 -12.06 3.33 9.35
C PHE A 111 -12.76 3.03 10.68
N VAL A 112 -12.17 3.41 11.81
CA VAL A 112 -12.78 3.24 13.14
C VAL A 112 -14.10 4.01 13.25
N ALA A 113 -14.15 5.24 12.70
CA ALA A 113 -15.39 6.02 12.66
C ALA A 113 -16.49 5.36 11.80
N ASP A 114 -16.11 4.71 10.70
CA ASP A 114 -17.05 3.94 9.89
C ASP A 114 -17.49 2.63 10.58
N LEU A 115 -16.56 1.96 11.24
CA LEU A 115 -16.82 0.74 11.99
C LEU A 115 -17.82 0.98 13.15
N ALA A 116 -17.74 2.13 13.79
CA ALA A 116 -18.66 2.53 14.87
C ALA A 116 -20.14 2.68 14.42
N LYS A 117 -20.43 2.66 13.11
CA LYS A 117 -21.79 2.65 12.55
C LYS A 117 -22.43 1.27 12.56
N LEU A 118 -21.63 0.24 12.73
CA LEU A 118 -22.05 -1.15 12.83
C LEU A 118 -22.33 -1.49 14.29
N ASP A 119 -23.30 -2.38 14.52
CA ASP A 119 -23.51 -2.95 15.84
C ASP A 119 -22.41 -3.98 16.20
N THR A 120 -22.43 -4.51 17.42
CA THR A 120 -21.39 -5.40 17.92
C THR A 120 -21.36 -6.74 17.15
N GLU A 121 -22.51 -7.26 16.75
CA GLU A 121 -22.63 -8.52 16.00
C GLU A 121 -22.08 -8.34 14.58
N GLU A 122 -22.47 -7.26 13.90
CA GLU A 122 -21.96 -6.89 12.59
C GLU A 122 -20.43 -6.64 12.57
N GLN A 123 -19.88 -6.06 13.64
CA GLN A 123 -18.43 -5.86 13.80
C GLN A 123 -17.69 -7.21 13.92
N LEU A 124 -18.23 -8.16 14.69
CA LEU A 124 -17.67 -9.50 14.82
C LEU A 124 -17.75 -10.28 13.50
N ASP A 125 -18.85 -10.19 12.80
CA ASP A 125 -19.02 -10.80 11.47
C ASP A 125 -18.01 -10.23 10.45
N LEU A 126 -17.84 -8.91 10.42
CA LEU A 126 -16.86 -8.26 9.57
C LEU A 126 -15.42 -8.69 9.92
N GLN A 127 -15.09 -8.74 11.21
CA GLN A 127 -13.77 -9.22 11.68
C GLN A 127 -13.50 -10.65 11.21
N TYR A 128 -14.46 -11.56 11.41
CA TYR A 128 -14.34 -12.95 11.00
C TYR A 128 -14.20 -13.08 9.47
N ALA A 129 -15.03 -12.37 8.71
CA ALA A 129 -15.01 -12.41 7.25
C ALA A 129 -13.66 -11.90 6.70
N LEU A 130 -13.18 -10.75 7.17
CA LEU A 130 -11.89 -10.18 6.77
C LEU A 130 -10.72 -11.10 7.11
N HIS A 131 -10.73 -11.69 8.32
CA HIS A 131 -9.70 -12.65 8.73
C HIS A 131 -9.66 -13.87 7.80
N LYS A 132 -10.83 -14.44 7.49
CA LYS A 132 -10.92 -15.60 6.59
C LYS A 132 -10.51 -15.26 5.16
N VAL A 133 -10.95 -14.15 4.62
CA VAL A 133 -10.54 -13.70 3.27
C VAL A 133 -9.02 -13.56 3.20
N ASN A 134 -8.38 -12.90 4.16
CA ASN A 134 -6.93 -12.71 4.19
C ASN A 134 -6.14 -14.02 4.27
N ILE A 135 -6.62 -15.00 5.06
CA ILE A 135 -5.99 -16.33 5.15
C ILE A 135 -6.11 -17.07 3.81
N LEU A 136 -7.31 -17.10 3.25
CA LEU A 136 -7.59 -17.89 2.05
C LEU A 136 -6.88 -17.32 0.81
N LEU A 137 -6.82 -16.00 0.66
CA LEU A 137 -6.05 -15.37 -0.42
C LEU A 137 -4.56 -15.73 -0.33
N ARG A 138 -3.95 -15.66 0.85
CA ARG A 138 -2.55 -16.09 1.03
C ARG A 138 -2.34 -17.57 0.67
N GLN A 139 -3.25 -18.45 1.08
CA GLN A 139 -3.15 -19.87 0.71
C GLN A 139 -3.29 -20.13 -0.79
N MET A 140 -4.01 -19.28 -1.53
CA MET A 140 -4.12 -19.37 -2.99
C MET A 140 -2.82 -18.94 -3.69
N GLU A 141 -2.07 -18.00 -3.12
CA GLU A 141 -0.77 -17.56 -3.65
C GLU A 141 0.34 -18.59 -3.41
N GLU A 142 0.28 -19.35 -2.30
CA GLU A 142 1.30 -20.32 -1.89
C GLU A 142 1.15 -21.70 -2.58
N ARG A 143 0.06 -21.95 -3.33
CA ARG A 143 -0.22 -23.21 -4.04
C ARG A 143 0.02 -23.12 -5.53
#